data_e7aa0870fda3016c9a339b3a76f419ea
#
_entry.id   e7aa0870fda3016c9a339b3a76f419ea
#
_cell.length_a   1.000
_cell.length_b   1.000
_cell.length_c   1.000
_cell.angle_alpha   90.00
_cell.angle_beta   90.00
_cell.angle_gamma   90.00
#
_symmetry.space_group_name_H-M   'P 1'
#
loop_
_entity.id
_entity.type
_entity.pdbx_description
1 polymer ?
#
loop_
_entity_poly.entity_id
_entity_poly.type
_entity_poly.pdbx_seq_one_letter_code
_entity_poly.pdbx_strand_id
1 'polypeptide(L)'
;MIRFFFKRSCLLCLALYVVGTVNGAEVNTTSLAVTGDAVATLPPKENLLLPGETFHVVNHAAFVMLPEGVKSSRPQPWIWYCITRFTGPNYPDHHEKWMHEQFISAGIAVAGVDVGESFGSPRGRKVFDAFYQEMTVNRGFASKPCMFGRSRGGLQASSWAIENAEKVAGIGGFYPVFDLRGYPGLQQAAPAYEMTVQELEAALPRLNPVARLHVLAKAGVPAFFIHGDVDQVVTLEENTAAFIATYEANGAKDIVGLIVAKGQGHNYWPGFFRCRELIDFVISRAGQGAIDSR
;
A
#
# COMPACT_ATOMS: atom_id res chain seq x y z
N MET A 1 -18.68 41.34 40.19
CA MET A 1 -19.76 40.36 39.98
C MET A 1 -20.34 40.65 38.59
N ILE A 2 -19.78 40.02 37.53
CA ILE A 2 -20.21 40.23 36.14
C ILE A 2 -20.43 38.84 35.55
N ARG A 3 -21.68 38.52 35.19
CA ARG A 3 -22.09 37.27 34.52
C ARG A 3 -21.90 37.45 33.02
N PHE A 4 -21.17 36.54 32.36
CA PHE A 4 -21.17 36.39 30.91
C PHE A 4 -22.11 35.29 30.48
N PHE A 5 -23.07 35.66 29.64
CA PHE A 5 -23.98 34.76 28.93
C PHE A 5 -23.31 34.27 27.64
N PHE A 6 -23.16 32.95 27.45
CA PHE A 6 -22.82 32.37 26.16
C PHE A 6 -24.11 31.98 25.42
N LYS A 7 -24.37 32.64 24.30
CA LYS A 7 -25.40 32.29 23.35
C LYS A 7 -24.91 31.10 22.47
N ARG A 8 -25.61 29.96 22.50
CA ARG A 8 -25.48 28.91 21.51
C ARG A 8 -26.25 29.31 20.27
N SER A 9 -25.58 29.44 19.12
CA SER A 9 -26.21 29.51 17.80
C SER A 9 -26.25 28.12 17.18
N CYS A 10 -27.48 27.63 17.00
CA CYS A 10 -27.77 26.38 16.27
C CYS A 10 -27.92 26.74 14.79
N LEU A 11 -27.02 26.31 13.91
CA LEU A 11 -27.21 26.41 12.46
C LEU A 11 -27.91 25.13 11.96
N LEU A 12 -29.18 25.29 11.58
CA LEU A 12 -29.97 24.30 10.88
C LEU A 12 -29.62 24.38 9.39
N CYS A 13 -28.94 23.39 8.83
CA CYS A 13 -28.79 23.25 7.38
C CYS A 13 -30.01 22.53 6.82
N LEU A 14 -30.82 23.29 6.08
CA LEU A 14 -31.96 22.78 5.29
C LEU A 14 -31.42 22.16 4.00
N ALA A 15 -31.63 20.87 3.80
CA ALA A 15 -31.38 20.21 2.52
C ALA A 15 -32.61 20.35 1.64
N LEU A 16 -32.47 21.02 0.48
CA LEU A 16 -33.49 21.01 -0.57
C LEU A 16 -33.39 19.72 -1.38
N TYR A 17 -34.47 18.94 -1.39
CA TYR A 17 -34.66 17.84 -2.35
C TYR A 17 -35.25 18.38 -3.65
N VAL A 18 -34.54 18.16 -4.74
CA VAL A 18 -35.12 18.29 -6.09
C VAL A 18 -35.37 16.86 -6.61
N VAL A 19 -36.63 16.50 -6.74
CA VAL A 19 -37.05 15.23 -7.33
C VAL A 19 -37.28 15.46 -8.83
N GLY A 20 -36.39 14.91 -9.66
CA GLY A 20 -36.57 14.83 -11.09
C GLY A 20 -36.79 13.38 -11.50
N THR A 21 -38.01 13.04 -11.97
CA THR A 21 -38.31 11.73 -12.52
C THR A 21 -37.91 11.63 -13.98
N VAL A 22 -36.98 10.72 -14.31
CA VAL A 22 -36.73 10.24 -15.67
C VAL A 22 -36.61 8.72 -15.61
N ASN A 23 -37.42 8.03 -16.42
CA ASN A 23 -37.47 6.58 -16.56
C ASN A 23 -36.12 6.01 -17.07
N GLY A 24 -35.64 4.97 -16.42
CA GLY A 24 -34.61 4.07 -16.93
C GLY A 24 -33.44 3.85 -15.98
N ALA A 25 -33.37 2.64 -15.41
CA ALA A 25 -32.24 2.00 -14.71
C ALA A 25 -31.56 2.84 -13.62
N GLU A 26 -31.91 2.59 -12.38
CA GLU A 26 -31.16 3.07 -11.21
C GLU A 26 -29.76 2.45 -11.18
N VAL A 27 -28.75 3.22 -11.56
CA VAL A 27 -27.37 2.96 -11.19
C VAL A 27 -27.22 3.42 -9.73
N ASN A 28 -27.18 2.47 -8.85
CA ASN A 28 -27.02 2.71 -7.41
C ASN A 28 -25.57 3.17 -7.14
N THR A 29 -25.28 4.46 -7.35
CA THR A 29 -24.05 5.09 -6.91
C THR A 29 -24.11 5.26 -5.41
N THR A 30 -23.77 4.21 -4.66
CA THR A 30 -23.51 4.33 -3.24
C THR A 30 -22.27 5.19 -3.07
N SER A 31 -22.48 6.50 -2.89
CA SER A 31 -21.44 7.43 -2.45
C SER A 31 -20.89 6.92 -1.12
N LEU A 32 -19.66 6.40 -1.14
CA LEU A 32 -18.91 6.09 0.07
C LEU A 32 -18.57 7.41 0.75
N ALA A 33 -19.47 7.90 1.59
CA ALA A 33 -19.19 9.00 2.50
C ALA A 33 -18.16 8.52 3.52
N VAL A 34 -16.88 8.75 3.25
CA VAL A 34 -15.81 8.64 4.23
C VAL A 34 -15.93 9.87 5.13
N THR A 35 -16.35 9.65 6.38
CA THR A 35 -16.59 10.70 7.37
C THR A 35 -15.29 11.46 7.69
N GLY A 36 -15.29 12.76 7.41
CA GLY A 36 -14.74 13.78 8.28
C GLY A 36 -13.23 14.00 8.38
N ASP A 37 -12.38 13.29 7.63
CA ASP A 37 -10.94 13.61 7.63
C ASP A 37 -10.67 14.86 6.78
N ALA A 38 -9.89 15.80 7.32
CA ALA A 38 -9.46 16.97 6.56
C ALA A 38 -8.71 16.51 5.29
N VAL A 39 -8.92 17.25 4.18
CA VAL A 39 -8.20 16.97 2.94
C VAL A 39 -6.70 17.12 3.19
N ALA A 40 -5.93 16.07 2.88
CA ALA A 40 -4.47 16.09 3.05
C ALA A 40 -3.84 17.17 2.17
N THR A 41 -2.80 17.83 2.68
CA THR A 41 -1.99 18.73 1.84
C THR A 41 -1.17 17.89 0.87
N LEU A 42 -1.24 18.20 -0.42
CA LEU A 42 -0.38 17.55 -1.42
C LEU A 42 1.07 18.00 -1.22
N PRO A 43 2.03 17.07 -1.19
CA PRO A 43 3.43 17.46 -1.28
C PRO A 43 3.70 18.10 -2.64
N PRO A 44 4.58 19.12 -2.72
CA PRO A 44 5.01 19.67 -4.00
C PRO A 44 5.58 18.57 -4.90
N LYS A 45 5.24 18.58 -6.19
CA LYS A 45 5.75 17.58 -7.14
C LYS A 45 7.28 17.58 -7.28
N GLU A 46 7.91 18.71 -6.96
CA GLU A 46 9.36 18.88 -6.93
C GLU A 46 10.03 18.02 -5.85
N ASN A 47 9.27 17.57 -4.87
CA ASN A 47 9.73 16.64 -3.83
C ASN A 47 9.69 15.17 -4.26
N LEU A 48 9.10 14.85 -5.41
CA LEU A 48 9.21 13.50 -5.96
C LEU A 48 10.65 13.22 -6.38
N LEU A 49 11.10 12.00 -6.14
CA LEU A 49 12.47 11.57 -6.53
C LEU A 49 12.70 11.63 -8.04
N LEU A 50 11.66 11.39 -8.82
CA LEU A 50 11.67 11.31 -10.28
C LEU A 50 10.45 12.05 -10.84
N PRO A 51 10.46 12.42 -12.14
CA PRO A 51 9.35 13.13 -12.77
C PRO A 51 8.01 12.43 -12.57
N GLY A 52 6.99 13.23 -12.21
CA GLY A 52 5.68 12.68 -11.90
C GLY A 52 4.68 13.75 -11.50
N GLU A 53 3.61 13.33 -10.85
CA GLU A 53 2.57 14.21 -10.33
C GLU A 53 2.09 13.77 -8.94
N THR A 54 1.53 14.72 -8.20
CA THR A 54 0.83 14.50 -6.94
C THR A 54 -0.65 14.83 -7.13
N PHE A 55 -1.53 14.05 -6.49
CA PHE A 55 -2.99 14.21 -6.63
C PHE A 55 -3.69 13.71 -5.38
N HIS A 56 -4.99 13.95 -5.27
CA HIS A 56 -5.82 13.42 -4.20
C HIS A 56 -6.58 12.17 -4.62
N VAL A 57 -6.65 11.22 -3.70
CA VAL A 57 -7.59 10.11 -3.76
C VAL A 57 -8.47 10.20 -2.52
N VAL A 58 -9.74 10.49 -2.72
CA VAL A 58 -10.63 10.93 -1.64
C VAL A 58 -9.99 12.17 -0.97
N ASN A 59 -9.62 12.10 0.31
CA ASN A 59 -8.94 13.16 1.04
C ASN A 59 -7.45 12.86 1.30
N HIS A 60 -6.90 11.81 0.67
CA HIS A 60 -5.54 11.34 0.88
C HIS A 60 -4.62 11.80 -0.25
N ALA A 61 -3.41 12.18 0.10
CA ALA A 61 -2.39 12.54 -0.88
C ALA A 61 -1.84 11.29 -1.57
N ALA A 62 -1.71 11.36 -2.88
CA ALA A 62 -1.17 10.30 -3.73
C ALA A 62 -0.14 10.87 -4.70
N PHE A 63 0.68 9.99 -5.25
CA PHE A 63 1.65 10.34 -6.29
C PHE A 63 1.73 9.26 -7.36
N VAL A 64 2.26 9.65 -8.51
CA VAL A 64 2.77 8.74 -9.53
C VAL A 64 4.02 9.32 -10.16
N MET A 65 5.07 8.51 -10.27
CA MET A 65 6.27 8.77 -11.07
C MET A 65 6.13 8.00 -12.38
N LEU A 66 6.38 8.65 -13.51
CA LEU A 66 6.07 8.13 -14.84
C LEU A 66 7.35 7.97 -15.67
N PRO A 67 7.44 6.90 -16.49
CA PRO A 67 8.45 6.79 -17.52
C PRO A 67 8.27 7.89 -18.57
N GLU A 68 9.38 8.43 -19.10
CA GLU A 68 9.33 9.42 -20.17
C GLU A 68 8.82 8.80 -21.48
N GLY A 69 8.00 9.56 -22.23
CA GLY A 69 7.63 9.25 -23.61
C GLY A 69 6.65 8.08 -23.80
N VAL A 70 6.12 7.47 -22.73
CA VAL A 70 5.19 6.35 -22.86
C VAL A 70 3.78 6.87 -23.19
N LYS A 71 3.47 7.02 -24.48
CA LYS A 71 2.11 7.02 -25.03
C LYS A 71 1.78 5.58 -25.42
N SER A 72 1.36 4.77 -24.46
CA SER A 72 1.05 3.37 -24.73
C SER A 72 -0.43 3.19 -25.07
N SER A 73 -0.71 2.42 -26.11
CA SER A 73 -2.03 1.83 -26.37
C SER A 73 -2.34 0.66 -25.42
N ARG A 74 -1.43 0.36 -24.51
CA ARG A 74 -1.53 -0.73 -23.51
C ARG A 74 -1.73 -0.13 -22.14
N PRO A 75 -2.41 -0.85 -21.21
CA PRO A 75 -2.44 -0.46 -19.82
C PRO A 75 -1.02 -0.24 -19.29
N GLN A 76 -0.77 0.91 -18.65
CA GLN A 76 0.55 1.26 -18.12
C GLN A 76 0.94 0.29 -16.99
N PRO A 77 2.04 -0.50 -17.10
CA PRO A 77 2.53 -1.32 -16.00
C PRO A 77 3.00 -0.45 -14.85
N TRP A 78 2.75 -0.90 -13.62
CA TRP A 78 3.09 -0.11 -12.45
C TRP A 78 3.39 -0.94 -11.21
N ILE A 79 4.17 -0.32 -10.34
CA ILE A 79 4.48 -0.77 -9.00
C ILE A 79 3.64 0.06 -8.04
N TRP A 80 2.88 -0.62 -7.18
CA TRP A 80 2.19 0.03 -6.07
C TRP A 80 3.11 0.08 -4.86
N TYR A 81 3.76 1.23 -4.69
CA TYR A 81 4.66 1.48 -3.57
C TYR A 81 3.85 1.82 -2.32
N CYS A 82 3.83 0.88 -1.37
CA CYS A 82 3.08 1.00 -0.12
C CYS A 82 3.89 1.78 0.91
N ILE A 83 3.59 3.04 0.99
CA ILE A 83 4.21 3.99 1.89
C ILE A 83 3.36 4.22 3.13
N THR A 84 3.98 4.78 4.16
CA THR A 84 3.29 5.10 5.40
C THR A 84 2.92 6.57 5.54
N ARG A 85 3.75 7.48 5.05
CA ARG A 85 3.52 8.93 5.16
C ARG A 85 4.31 9.69 4.11
N PHE A 86 3.75 10.78 3.60
CA PHE A 86 4.49 11.80 2.86
C PHE A 86 5.25 12.70 3.84
N THR A 87 6.38 12.25 4.35
CA THR A 87 7.19 13.03 5.27
C THR A 87 8.55 13.34 4.65
N GLY A 88 8.89 14.62 4.60
CA GLY A 88 10.19 15.09 4.18
C GLY A 88 10.26 15.60 2.73
N PRO A 89 11.42 16.15 2.34
CA PRO A 89 11.60 16.84 1.07
C PRO A 89 11.78 15.90 -0.14
N ASN A 90 12.11 14.64 0.07
CA ASN A 90 12.33 13.65 -0.99
C ASN A 90 11.39 12.47 -0.79
N TYR A 91 10.62 12.18 -1.85
CA TYR A 91 9.55 11.24 -1.74
C TYR A 91 9.40 10.40 -3.01
N PRO A 92 9.46 9.08 -2.94
CA PRO A 92 9.91 8.26 -1.80
C PRO A 92 11.26 8.66 -1.23
N ASP A 93 11.83 7.92 -0.26
CA ASP A 93 13.10 8.25 0.39
C ASP A 93 14.26 8.32 -0.63
N HIS A 94 15.14 9.30 -0.49
CA HIS A 94 16.26 9.53 -1.41
C HIS A 94 17.24 8.34 -1.52
N HIS A 95 17.35 7.49 -0.49
CA HIS A 95 18.14 6.26 -0.55
C HIS A 95 17.59 5.26 -1.58
N GLU A 96 16.31 5.36 -1.91
CA GLU A 96 15.62 4.49 -2.85
C GLU A 96 15.70 4.99 -4.30
N LYS A 97 16.26 6.18 -4.54
CA LYS A 97 16.27 6.85 -5.84
C LYS A 97 16.76 5.94 -6.97
N TRP A 98 17.92 5.31 -6.76
CA TRP A 98 18.50 4.42 -7.78
C TRP A 98 17.56 3.26 -8.13
N MET A 99 16.90 2.67 -7.15
CA MET A 99 15.92 1.59 -7.36
C MET A 99 14.74 2.08 -8.22
N HIS A 100 14.18 3.23 -7.89
CA HIS A 100 13.08 3.82 -8.65
C HIS A 100 13.50 4.20 -10.08
N GLU A 101 14.74 4.67 -10.27
CA GLU A 101 15.31 4.91 -11.61
C GLU A 101 15.34 3.63 -12.45
N GLN A 102 15.64 2.46 -11.87
CA GLN A 102 15.60 1.18 -12.58
C GLN A 102 14.16 0.84 -13.01
N PHE A 103 13.17 1.04 -12.13
CA PHE A 103 11.77 0.80 -12.46
C PHE A 103 11.29 1.70 -13.61
N ILE A 104 11.54 3.00 -13.50
CA ILE A 104 11.16 3.99 -14.52
C ILE A 104 11.86 3.70 -15.86
N SER A 105 13.15 3.39 -15.84
CA SER A 105 13.93 3.05 -17.05
C SER A 105 13.44 1.77 -17.73
N ALA A 106 12.84 0.85 -16.97
CA ALA A 106 12.19 -0.35 -17.51
C ALA A 106 10.77 -0.08 -18.06
N GLY A 107 10.30 1.17 -18.06
CA GLY A 107 8.97 1.54 -18.51
C GLY A 107 7.86 1.26 -17.50
N ILE A 108 8.22 1.03 -16.23
CA ILE A 108 7.28 0.74 -15.14
C ILE A 108 7.05 2.02 -14.32
N ALA A 109 5.81 2.44 -14.18
CA ALA A 109 5.46 3.56 -13.31
C ALA A 109 5.50 3.15 -11.83
N VAL A 110 5.73 4.12 -10.94
CA VAL A 110 5.68 3.89 -9.49
C VAL A 110 4.66 4.83 -8.89
N ALA A 111 3.68 4.29 -8.18
CA ALA A 111 2.60 5.08 -7.60
C ALA A 111 2.28 4.64 -6.17
N GLY A 112 1.78 5.56 -5.36
CA GLY A 112 1.39 5.27 -3.97
C GLY A 112 0.43 6.30 -3.42
N VAL A 113 -0.23 5.94 -2.33
CA VAL A 113 -1.16 6.80 -1.59
C VAL A 113 -0.80 6.79 -0.10
N ASP A 114 -0.87 7.95 0.54
CA ASP A 114 -0.64 8.08 1.98
C ASP A 114 -1.90 7.67 2.76
N VAL A 115 -1.82 6.56 3.44
CA VAL A 115 -2.88 6.05 4.32
C VAL A 115 -2.57 6.27 5.80
N GLY A 116 -1.55 7.09 6.09
CA GLY A 116 -1.05 7.32 7.44
C GLY A 116 -0.57 6.02 8.11
N GLU A 117 -0.58 6.03 9.43
CA GLU A 117 -0.23 4.86 10.25
C GLU A 117 -1.42 3.87 10.34
N SER A 118 -1.86 3.38 9.18
CA SER A 118 -3.01 2.46 9.11
C SER A 118 -2.66 1.03 9.49
N PHE A 119 -1.38 0.65 9.47
CA PHE A 119 -0.87 -0.70 9.76
C PHE A 119 -1.65 -1.83 9.04
N GLY A 120 -2.19 -1.56 7.85
CA GLY A 120 -3.00 -2.51 7.09
C GLY A 120 -4.42 -2.72 7.60
N SER A 121 -4.94 -1.81 8.42
CA SER A 121 -6.30 -1.86 8.97
C SER A 121 -7.38 -1.82 7.88
N PRO A 122 -8.63 -2.24 8.20
CA PRO A 122 -9.76 -2.14 7.27
C PRO A 122 -10.00 -0.72 6.77
N ARG A 123 -9.75 0.31 7.60
CA ARG A 123 -9.85 1.72 7.20
C ARG A 123 -8.80 2.07 6.13
N GLY A 124 -7.55 1.67 6.33
CA GLY A 124 -6.48 1.88 5.35
C GLY A 124 -6.76 1.15 4.03
N ARG A 125 -7.30 -0.09 4.09
CA ARG A 125 -7.67 -0.83 2.87
C ARG A 125 -8.74 -0.14 2.04
N LYS A 126 -9.73 0.54 2.65
CA LYS A 126 -10.74 1.32 1.90
C LYS A 126 -10.10 2.45 1.07
N VAL A 127 -9.08 3.11 1.60
CA VAL A 127 -8.31 4.11 0.84
C VAL A 127 -7.53 3.45 -0.30
N PHE A 128 -6.96 2.28 -0.06
CA PHE A 128 -6.31 1.48 -1.10
C PHE A 128 -7.30 1.05 -2.20
N ASP A 129 -8.54 0.66 -1.85
CA ASP A 129 -9.57 0.35 -2.84
C ASP A 129 -9.87 1.56 -3.73
N ALA A 130 -10.01 2.75 -3.13
CA ALA A 130 -10.22 3.99 -3.88
C ALA A 130 -9.02 4.33 -4.78
N PHE A 131 -7.79 4.15 -4.28
CA PHE A 131 -6.58 4.37 -5.07
C PHE A 131 -6.45 3.36 -6.21
N TYR A 132 -6.77 2.10 -5.98
CA TYR A 132 -6.80 1.10 -7.04
C TYR A 132 -7.77 1.48 -8.16
N GLN A 133 -8.99 1.92 -7.82
CA GLN A 133 -9.96 2.40 -8.80
C GLN A 133 -9.46 3.63 -9.57
N GLU A 134 -8.87 4.60 -8.88
CA GLU A 134 -8.29 5.79 -9.51
C GLU A 134 -7.22 5.40 -10.53
N MET A 135 -6.29 4.51 -10.17
CA MET A 135 -5.20 4.11 -11.04
C MET A 135 -5.70 3.29 -12.24
N THR A 136 -6.54 2.28 -11.99
CA THR A 136 -6.89 1.31 -13.03
C THR A 136 -8.04 1.77 -13.94
N VAL A 137 -9.04 2.43 -13.37
CA VAL A 137 -10.23 2.86 -14.14
C VAL A 137 -10.06 4.27 -14.70
N ASN A 138 -9.65 5.23 -13.86
CA ASN A 138 -9.61 6.63 -14.30
C ASN A 138 -8.32 6.98 -15.06
N ARG A 139 -7.20 6.34 -14.72
CA ARG A 139 -5.88 6.66 -15.28
C ARG A 139 -5.33 5.63 -16.26
N GLY A 140 -6.01 4.49 -16.45
CA GLY A 140 -5.66 3.49 -17.46
C GLY A 140 -4.42 2.66 -17.14
N PHE A 141 -4.09 2.50 -15.87
CA PHE A 141 -3.02 1.61 -15.43
C PHE A 141 -3.47 0.15 -15.46
N ALA A 142 -2.50 -0.75 -15.47
CA ALA A 142 -2.75 -2.20 -15.45
C ALA A 142 -3.57 -2.59 -14.21
N SER A 143 -4.50 -3.53 -14.38
CA SER A 143 -5.36 -4.01 -13.29
C SER A 143 -4.61 -4.89 -12.28
N LYS A 144 -3.38 -5.33 -12.58
CA LYS A 144 -2.54 -6.12 -11.69
C LYS A 144 -1.19 -5.44 -11.44
N PRO A 145 -1.09 -4.55 -10.45
CA PRO A 145 0.21 -4.02 -10.03
C PRO A 145 1.08 -5.06 -9.36
N CYS A 146 2.41 -4.84 -9.37
CA CYS A 146 3.29 -5.44 -8.39
C CYS A 146 3.30 -4.54 -7.14
N MET A 147 2.91 -5.08 -5.99
CA MET A 147 2.95 -4.34 -4.73
C MET A 147 4.36 -4.36 -4.14
N PHE A 148 4.78 -3.24 -3.57
CA PHE A 148 6.11 -3.11 -3.00
C PHE A 148 6.04 -2.49 -1.60
N GLY A 149 6.52 -3.23 -0.59
CA GLY A 149 6.47 -2.82 0.81
C GLY A 149 7.85 -2.69 1.43
N ARG A 150 8.16 -1.49 1.96
CA ARG A 150 9.30 -1.28 2.84
C ARG A 150 8.82 -1.26 4.28
N SER A 151 9.50 -2.00 5.18
CA SER A 151 9.22 -1.97 6.61
C SER A 151 7.70 -2.13 6.86
N ARG A 152 7.06 -1.22 7.59
CA ARG A 152 5.61 -1.24 7.85
C ARG A 152 4.72 -1.16 6.59
N GLY A 153 5.27 -0.77 5.43
CA GLY A 153 4.58 -0.88 4.15
C GLY A 153 4.22 -2.31 3.78
N GLY A 154 4.93 -3.30 4.33
CA GLY A 154 4.60 -4.72 4.21
C GLY A 154 3.22 -5.06 4.77
N LEU A 155 2.83 -4.48 5.93
CA LEU A 155 1.48 -4.65 6.50
C LEU A 155 0.40 -4.14 5.55
N GLN A 156 0.62 -2.98 4.94
CA GLN A 156 -0.33 -2.36 4.03
C GLN A 156 -0.47 -3.19 2.74
N ALA A 157 0.66 -3.55 2.13
CA ALA A 157 0.70 -4.35 0.91
C ALA A 157 0.04 -5.71 1.10
N SER A 158 0.47 -6.47 2.12
CA SER A 158 -0.03 -7.83 2.36
C SER A 158 -1.49 -7.83 2.81
N SER A 159 -1.90 -6.89 3.66
CA SER A 159 -3.28 -6.79 4.13
C SER A 159 -4.26 -6.54 2.98
N TRP A 160 -3.93 -5.65 2.03
CA TRP A 160 -4.77 -5.41 0.88
C TRP A 160 -4.72 -6.58 -0.13
N ALA A 161 -3.52 -7.10 -0.39
CA ALA A 161 -3.33 -8.21 -1.31
C ALA A 161 -4.07 -9.48 -0.88
N ILE A 162 -4.15 -9.77 0.42
CA ILE A 162 -4.90 -10.92 0.96
C ILE A 162 -6.39 -10.84 0.61
N GLU A 163 -6.98 -9.65 0.61
CA GLU A 163 -8.40 -9.45 0.26
C GLU A 163 -8.63 -9.34 -1.27
N ASN A 164 -7.56 -9.17 -2.06
CA ASN A 164 -7.62 -8.87 -3.49
C ASN A 164 -6.55 -9.66 -4.28
N ALA A 165 -6.30 -10.91 -3.93
CA ALA A 165 -5.18 -11.68 -4.48
C ALA A 165 -5.20 -11.79 -6.02
N GLU A 166 -6.39 -11.81 -6.62
CA GLU A 166 -6.60 -11.86 -8.07
C GLU A 166 -6.17 -10.57 -8.80
N LYS A 167 -6.05 -9.45 -8.05
CA LYS A 167 -5.63 -8.13 -8.54
C LYS A 167 -4.15 -7.85 -8.36
N VAL A 168 -3.35 -8.82 -7.94
CA VAL A 168 -1.94 -8.63 -7.59
C VAL A 168 -1.06 -9.46 -8.51
N ALA A 169 -0.11 -8.82 -9.21
CA ALA A 169 0.86 -9.51 -10.07
C ALA A 169 2.02 -10.13 -9.29
N GLY A 170 2.30 -9.60 -8.11
CA GLY A 170 3.37 -10.06 -7.22
C GLY A 170 3.56 -9.09 -6.05
N ILE A 171 4.34 -9.52 -5.04
CA ILE A 171 4.68 -8.71 -3.86
C ILE A 171 6.19 -8.73 -3.68
N GLY A 172 6.80 -7.53 -3.64
CA GLY A 172 8.22 -7.35 -3.34
C GLY A 172 8.45 -6.46 -2.14
N GLY A 173 9.66 -6.48 -1.59
CA GLY A 173 10.00 -5.53 -0.53
C GLY A 173 11.32 -5.83 0.19
N PHE A 174 11.74 -4.89 1.02
CA PHE A 174 12.88 -5.08 1.90
C PHE A 174 12.49 -4.85 3.35
N TYR A 175 12.92 -5.77 4.20
CA TYR A 175 12.57 -5.92 5.62
C TYR A 175 11.09 -5.61 5.95
N PRO A 176 10.12 -6.21 5.18
CA PRO A 176 8.71 -5.88 5.36
C PRO A 176 8.16 -6.45 6.65
N VAL A 177 7.24 -5.71 7.28
CA VAL A 177 6.46 -6.18 8.43
C VAL A 177 5.26 -6.96 7.96
N PHE A 178 5.02 -8.13 8.56
CA PHE A 178 3.83 -8.95 8.34
C PHE A 178 3.09 -9.31 9.63
N ASP A 179 3.75 -9.14 10.81
CA ASP A 179 3.16 -9.45 12.10
C ASP A 179 2.97 -8.18 12.96
N LEU A 180 1.71 -7.88 13.28
CA LEU A 180 1.32 -6.77 14.14
C LEU A 180 1.82 -6.89 15.58
N ARG A 181 2.15 -8.10 16.04
CA ARG A 181 2.61 -8.36 17.42
C ARG A 181 4.03 -7.87 17.65
N GLY A 182 4.92 -8.09 16.68
CA GLY A 182 6.31 -7.64 16.76
C GLY A 182 6.38 -6.13 16.56
N TYR A 183 6.03 -5.66 15.36
CA TYR A 183 5.99 -4.25 15.00
C TYR A 183 4.67 -3.94 14.27
N PRO A 184 3.96 -2.88 14.62
CA PRO A 184 4.27 -1.83 15.62
C PRO A 184 3.96 -2.24 17.08
N GLY A 185 3.51 -3.46 17.32
CA GLY A 185 2.93 -3.92 18.58
C GLY A 185 1.44 -3.58 18.67
N LEU A 186 0.67 -4.43 19.35
CA LEU A 186 -0.80 -4.31 19.41
C LEU A 186 -1.26 -2.99 20.03
N GLN A 187 -0.51 -2.49 21.01
CA GLN A 187 -0.82 -1.21 21.68
C GLN A 187 -0.84 -0.04 20.70
N GLN A 188 0.11 -0.03 19.76
CA GLN A 188 0.21 1.04 18.76
C GLN A 188 -0.75 0.81 17.57
N ALA A 189 -1.01 -0.46 17.22
CA ALA A 189 -1.88 -0.79 16.10
C ALA A 189 -3.37 -0.63 16.42
N ALA A 190 -3.80 -0.94 17.64
CA ALA A 190 -5.21 -1.01 18.03
C ALA A 190 -6.05 0.22 17.66
N PRO A 191 -5.58 1.48 17.84
CA PRO A 191 -6.32 2.66 17.43
C PRO A 191 -6.59 2.72 15.91
N ALA A 192 -5.64 2.27 15.08
CA ALA A 192 -5.82 2.25 13.63
C ALA A 192 -6.88 1.21 13.18
N TYR A 193 -7.11 0.18 14.00
CA TYR A 193 -8.13 -0.83 13.79
C TYR A 193 -9.47 -0.47 14.45
N GLU A 194 -9.56 0.68 15.16
CA GLU A 194 -10.74 1.11 15.92
C GLU A 194 -11.16 0.07 16.97
N MET A 195 -10.17 -0.55 17.62
CA MET A 195 -10.30 -1.63 18.59
C MET A 195 -9.51 -1.34 19.87
N THR A 196 -9.92 -1.96 20.97
CA THR A 196 -9.04 -2.13 22.11
C THR A 196 -7.94 -3.13 21.80
N VAL A 197 -6.87 -3.16 22.61
CA VAL A 197 -5.78 -4.13 22.46
C VAL A 197 -6.31 -5.57 22.54
N GLN A 198 -7.20 -5.85 23.50
CA GLN A 198 -7.79 -7.17 23.70
C GLN A 198 -8.67 -7.60 22.50
N GLU A 199 -9.45 -6.68 21.95
CA GLU A 199 -10.25 -6.95 20.74
C GLU A 199 -9.37 -7.23 19.53
N LEU A 200 -8.30 -6.43 19.34
CA LEU A 200 -7.36 -6.64 18.24
C LEU A 200 -6.62 -7.98 18.40
N GLU A 201 -6.18 -8.31 19.64
CA GLU A 201 -5.52 -9.58 19.92
C GLU A 201 -6.44 -10.77 19.57
N ALA A 202 -7.69 -10.73 19.98
CA ALA A 202 -8.68 -11.76 19.64
C ALA A 202 -8.97 -11.82 18.13
N ALA A 203 -8.77 -10.71 17.41
CA ALA A 203 -9.01 -10.61 15.98
C ALA A 203 -7.79 -10.97 15.09
N LEU A 204 -6.61 -11.18 15.66
CA LEU A 204 -5.39 -11.47 14.89
C LEU A 204 -5.52 -12.64 13.89
N PRO A 205 -6.21 -13.76 14.19
CA PRO A 205 -6.35 -14.83 13.21
C PRO A 205 -6.99 -14.40 11.88
N ARG A 206 -7.77 -13.33 11.88
CA ARG A 206 -8.44 -12.80 10.67
C ARG A 206 -7.93 -11.43 10.20
N LEU A 207 -7.17 -10.71 11.01
CA LEU A 207 -6.70 -9.34 10.66
C LEU A 207 -5.19 -9.24 10.51
N ASN A 208 -4.41 -10.09 11.18
CA ASN A 208 -2.97 -10.07 11.09
C ASN A 208 -2.49 -10.72 9.79
N PRO A 209 -1.77 -10.00 8.92
CA PRO A 209 -1.34 -10.56 7.64
C PRO A 209 -0.60 -11.88 7.75
N VAL A 210 0.34 -12.02 8.71
CA VAL A 210 1.13 -13.25 8.86
C VAL A 210 0.26 -14.50 9.09
N ALA A 211 -0.89 -14.36 9.76
CA ALA A 211 -1.82 -15.47 9.98
C ALA A 211 -2.60 -15.87 8.71
N ARG A 212 -2.57 -15.05 7.66
CA ARG A 212 -3.40 -15.17 6.46
C ARG A 212 -2.61 -15.28 5.17
N LEU A 213 -1.30 -15.34 5.22
CA LEU A 213 -0.43 -15.43 4.02
C LEU A 213 -0.73 -16.65 3.15
N HIS A 214 -1.32 -17.71 3.72
CA HIS A 214 -1.78 -18.89 2.99
C HIS A 214 -2.80 -18.54 1.88
N VAL A 215 -3.53 -17.44 2.00
CA VAL A 215 -4.46 -16.96 0.94
C VAL A 215 -3.67 -16.58 -0.30
N LEU A 216 -2.58 -15.83 -0.15
CA LEU A 216 -1.70 -15.43 -1.26
C LEU A 216 -0.99 -16.64 -1.89
N ALA A 217 -0.48 -17.55 -1.05
CA ALA A 217 0.17 -18.77 -1.53
C ALA A 217 -0.79 -19.62 -2.37
N LYS A 218 -2.02 -19.85 -1.90
CA LYS A 218 -3.06 -20.62 -2.62
C LYS A 218 -3.54 -19.92 -3.89
N ALA A 219 -3.56 -18.59 -3.90
CA ALA A 219 -3.88 -17.81 -5.10
C ALA A 219 -2.74 -17.76 -6.13
N GLY A 220 -1.57 -18.29 -5.78
CA GLY A 220 -0.41 -18.30 -6.66
C GLY A 220 0.23 -16.93 -6.86
N VAL A 221 0.11 -16.01 -5.89
CA VAL A 221 0.73 -14.67 -5.96
C VAL A 221 2.22 -14.79 -5.70
N PRO A 222 3.12 -14.49 -6.67
CA PRO A 222 4.56 -14.60 -6.45
C PRO A 222 5.06 -13.53 -5.48
N ALA A 223 6.10 -13.85 -4.69
CA ALA A 223 6.68 -12.90 -3.76
C ALA A 223 8.21 -13.00 -3.68
N PHE A 224 8.89 -11.86 -3.47
CA PHE A 224 10.35 -11.83 -3.33
C PHE A 224 10.80 -10.73 -2.37
N PHE A 225 11.69 -11.08 -1.43
CA PHE A 225 12.12 -10.16 -0.39
C PHE A 225 13.64 -10.17 -0.19
N ILE A 226 14.15 -9.09 0.39
CA ILE A 226 15.48 -9.03 1.02
C ILE A 226 15.32 -8.56 2.46
N HIS A 227 15.97 -9.23 3.41
CA HIS A 227 15.86 -8.95 4.84
C HIS A 227 17.21 -9.18 5.55
N GLY A 228 17.53 -8.35 6.52
CA GLY A 228 18.74 -8.49 7.33
C GLY A 228 18.58 -9.56 8.44
N ASP A 229 19.63 -10.33 8.69
CA ASP A 229 19.61 -11.42 9.68
C ASP A 229 19.83 -10.96 11.12
N VAL A 230 20.15 -9.69 11.34
CA VAL A 230 20.29 -9.09 12.67
C VAL A 230 19.32 -7.93 12.90
N ASP A 231 18.21 -7.91 12.15
CA ASP A 231 17.15 -6.91 12.31
C ASP A 231 16.40 -7.15 13.63
N GLN A 232 16.55 -6.19 14.55
CA GLN A 232 15.92 -6.23 15.87
C GLN A 232 14.63 -5.39 15.94
N VAL A 233 14.30 -4.65 14.90
CA VAL A 233 13.07 -3.84 14.81
C VAL A 233 11.96 -4.64 14.15
N VAL A 234 12.28 -5.25 13.03
CA VAL A 234 11.43 -6.17 12.28
C VAL A 234 12.18 -7.48 12.16
N THR A 235 11.93 -8.41 13.06
CA THR A 235 12.69 -9.67 13.08
C THR A 235 12.45 -10.47 11.82
N LEU A 236 13.53 -11.03 11.26
CA LEU A 236 13.45 -11.88 10.07
C LEU A 236 12.50 -13.07 10.32
N GLU A 237 12.62 -13.70 11.48
CA GLU A 237 11.90 -14.92 11.85
C GLU A 237 10.39 -14.72 11.88
N GLU A 238 9.91 -13.65 12.53
CA GLU A 238 8.48 -13.39 12.71
C GLU A 238 7.81 -12.84 11.44
N ASN A 239 8.61 -12.34 10.50
CA ASN A 239 8.10 -11.67 9.31
C ASN A 239 8.43 -12.43 8.02
N THR A 240 9.58 -12.18 7.40
CA THR A 240 9.85 -12.71 6.06
C THR A 240 10.10 -14.22 6.09
N ALA A 241 10.76 -14.76 7.10
CA ALA A 241 10.93 -16.22 7.21
C ALA A 241 9.59 -16.92 7.45
N ALA A 242 8.69 -16.36 8.26
CA ALA A 242 7.32 -16.85 8.43
C ALA A 242 6.52 -16.79 7.12
N PHE A 243 6.74 -15.75 6.31
CA PHE A 243 6.14 -15.65 4.96
C PHE A 243 6.59 -16.81 4.07
N ILE A 244 7.91 -17.03 3.97
CA ILE A 244 8.48 -18.13 3.18
C ILE A 244 7.94 -19.48 3.65
N ALA A 245 7.99 -19.74 4.96
CA ALA A 245 7.51 -21.00 5.55
C ALA A 245 6.02 -21.25 5.23
N THR A 246 5.19 -20.19 5.24
CA THR A 246 3.78 -20.31 4.88
C THR A 246 3.60 -20.71 3.41
N TYR A 247 4.38 -20.13 2.49
CA TYR A 247 4.33 -20.49 1.08
C TYR A 247 4.78 -21.92 0.86
N GLU A 248 5.89 -22.35 1.47
CA GLU A 248 6.39 -23.72 1.39
C GLU A 248 5.35 -24.73 1.90
N ALA A 249 4.73 -24.46 3.05
CA ALA A 249 3.69 -25.31 3.64
C ALA A 249 2.42 -25.43 2.78
N ASN A 250 2.19 -24.48 1.86
CA ASN A 250 1.04 -24.47 0.94
C ASN A 250 1.43 -24.87 -0.50
N GLY A 251 2.63 -25.47 -0.72
CA GLY A 251 3.05 -25.96 -2.02
C GLY A 251 3.45 -24.86 -3.02
N ALA A 252 3.71 -23.65 -2.56
CA ALA A 252 4.02 -22.47 -3.38
C ALA A 252 5.51 -22.06 -3.30
N LYS A 253 6.40 -23.00 -2.97
CA LYS A 253 7.83 -22.76 -2.79
C LYS A 253 8.49 -22.13 -4.02
N ASP A 254 8.10 -22.56 -5.22
CA ASP A 254 8.74 -22.14 -6.47
C ASP A 254 8.40 -20.68 -6.87
N ILE A 255 7.45 -20.06 -6.20
CA ILE A 255 7.01 -18.67 -6.48
C ILE A 255 7.35 -17.69 -5.36
N VAL A 256 8.14 -18.10 -4.38
CA VAL A 256 8.57 -17.23 -3.29
C VAL A 256 10.10 -17.25 -3.15
N GLY A 257 10.70 -16.09 -2.88
CA GLY A 257 12.15 -15.97 -2.68
C GLY A 257 12.53 -14.99 -1.59
N LEU A 258 13.69 -15.25 -0.98
CA LEU A 258 14.28 -14.43 0.08
C LEU A 258 15.78 -14.36 -0.07
N ILE A 259 16.32 -13.15 -0.05
CA ILE A 259 17.74 -12.91 0.15
C ILE A 259 17.95 -12.49 1.61
N VAL A 260 18.81 -13.21 2.32
CA VAL A 260 19.21 -12.86 3.68
C VAL A 260 20.48 -12.00 3.62
N ALA A 261 20.35 -10.72 3.97
CA ALA A 261 21.45 -9.75 4.02
C ALA A 261 22.24 -9.93 5.33
N LYS A 262 23.38 -10.61 5.24
CA LYS A 262 24.20 -10.98 6.39
C LYS A 262 24.76 -9.77 7.14
N GLY A 263 24.62 -9.74 8.46
CA GLY A 263 25.07 -8.68 9.35
C GLY A 263 24.29 -7.37 9.21
N GLN A 264 23.15 -7.35 8.51
CA GLN A 264 22.34 -6.16 8.35
C GLN A 264 21.13 -6.16 9.29
N GLY A 265 20.87 -5.00 9.88
CA GLY A 265 19.69 -4.74 10.69
C GLY A 265 18.66 -3.89 9.95
N HIS A 266 17.75 -3.21 10.69
CA HIS A 266 16.76 -2.28 10.14
C HIS A 266 17.41 -0.93 9.83
N ASN A 267 18.13 -0.85 8.73
CA ASN A 267 18.96 0.30 8.40
C ASN A 267 18.90 0.69 6.92
N TYR A 268 19.65 1.73 6.53
CA TYR A 268 19.74 2.21 5.15
C TYR A 268 20.94 1.62 4.39
N TRP A 269 21.29 0.37 4.65
CA TRP A 269 22.36 -0.29 3.89
C TRP A 269 22.06 -0.27 2.39
N PRO A 270 22.95 0.24 1.54
CA PRO A 270 22.69 0.40 0.11
C PRO A 270 22.33 -0.89 -0.61
N GLY A 271 22.74 -2.06 -0.09
CA GLY A 271 22.43 -3.36 -0.68
C GLY A 271 20.93 -3.67 -0.68
N PHE A 272 20.14 -3.15 0.26
CA PHE A 272 18.69 -3.27 0.22
C PHE A 272 18.10 -2.59 -1.02
N PHE A 273 18.56 -1.38 -1.33
CA PHE A 273 18.05 -0.56 -2.42
C PHE A 273 18.65 -0.91 -3.79
N ARG A 274 19.67 -1.78 -3.82
CA ARG A 274 20.42 -2.20 -5.02
C ARG A 274 20.39 -3.71 -5.24
N CYS A 275 19.50 -4.42 -4.54
CA CYS A 275 19.29 -5.85 -4.74
C CYS A 275 18.73 -6.09 -6.15
N ARG A 276 19.58 -6.52 -7.06
CA ARG A 276 19.23 -6.69 -8.47
C ARG A 276 18.13 -7.73 -8.64
N GLU A 277 18.20 -8.83 -7.91
CA GLU A 277 17.24 -9.92 -7.99
C GLU A 277 15.83 -9.47 -7.58
N LEU A 278 15.73 -8.65 -6.51
CA LEU A 278 14.44 -8.06 -6.11
C LEU A 278 13.92 -7.08 -7.17
N ILE A 279 14.78 -6.23 -7.70
CA ILE A 279 14.41 -5.23 -8.72
C ILE A 279 13.91 -5.93 -9.99
N ASP A 280 14.64 -6.92 -10.48
CA ASP A 280 14.29 -7.67 -11.69
C ASP A 280 12.99 -8.46 -11.50
N PHE A 281 12.78 -9.05 -10.30
CA PHE A 281 11.52 -9.68 -9.94
C PHE A 281 10.36 -8.67 -10.03
N VAL A 282 10.47 -7.52 -9.39
CA VAL A 282 9.42 -6.50 -9.34
C VAL A 282 9.09 -5.96 -10.73
N ILE A 283 10.10 -5.68 -11.55
CA ILE A 283 9.93 -5.27 -12.96
C ILE A 283 9.20 -6.33 -13.76
N SER A 284 9.63 -7.59 -13.64
CA SER A 284 9.00 -8.72 -14.33
C SER A 284 7.54 -8.88 -13.94
N ARG A 285 7.21 -8.78 -12.64
CA ARG A 285 5.83 -8.93 -12.16
C ARG A 285 4.94 -7.77 -12.62
N ALA A 286 5.39 -6.53 -12.52
CA ALA A 286 4.63 -5.38 -13.01
C ALA A 286 4.39 -5.45 -14.53
N GLY A 287 5.39 -5.89 -15.30
CA GLY A 287 5.26 -6.11 -16.73
C GLY A 287 4.26 -7.22 -17.08
N GLN A 288 4.30 -8.35 -16.37
CA GLN A 288 3.34 -9.45 -16.54
C GLN A 288 1.91 -8.99 -16.19
N GLY A 289 1.75 -8.23 -15.11
CA GLY A 289 0.45 -7.67 -14.71
C GLY A 289 -0.21 -6.82 -15.79
N ALA A 290 0.58 -6.10 -16.59
CA ALA A 290 0.05 -5.33 -17.72
C ALA A 290 -0.36 -6.23 -18.91
N ILE A 291 0.26 -7.39 -19.08
CA ILE A 291 -0.13 -8.39 -20.08
C ILE A 291 -1.46 -9.04 -19.67
N ASP A 292 -1.59 -9.42 -18.41
CA ASP A 292 -2.77 -10.09 -17.84
C ASP A 292 -3.99 -9.15 -17.73
N SER A 293 -3.79 -7.83 -17.90
CA SER A 293 -4.83 -6.79 -17.86
C SER A 293 -5.51 -6.55 -19.20
N ARG A 294 -5.18 -7.33 -20.24
CA ARG A 294 -5.78 -7.28 -21.57
C ARG A 294 -6.94 -8.25 -21.65
#